data_fb63d465d9a1909819f1a36e4a793c2e
#
_entry.id   fb63d465d9a1909819f1a36e4a793c2e
#
_cell.length_a   1.000
_cell.length_b   1.000
_cell.length_c   1.000
_cell.angle_alpha   90.00
_cell.angle_beta   90.00
_cell.angle_gamma   90.00
#
_symmetry.space_group_name_H-M   'P 1'
#
loop_
_entity.id
_entity.type
_entity.pdbx_description
1 polymer ?
#
loop_
_entity_poly.entity_id
_entity_poly.type
_entity_poly.pdbx_seq_one_letter_code
_entity_poly.pdbx_strand_id
1 'polypeptide(L)'
;MPGYTCKIVIEDTHPPVWRRVIIPDQITFFELHKIIQILFDWDDAHLHGFHIPSDDIVIDDEGGFDPWGNHYNDFDTNIDFFFKNYKWIRYIYDFGDDWRHKINIEKYESDYEERSPKLVKYKGDNFMEDSGGVWNWEMNEEVSPFDREFVESQFRQMVFPKHKQKDEIKILNEQDKIDILNGFFDEISKMPEDDLEDMLKNAWQDMYLEETKCNLDDRSKEWEDHIKKNGKVKFCVSSKTQKELLENLSEDQSSDYCKYLRIPKNRSRSHMERISSISDTLREHPEYV
;
A
#
# COMPACT_ATOMS: atom_id res chain seq x y z
N MET A 1 -3.56 -18.75 24.08
CA MET A 1 -2.62 -19.00 22.94
C MET A 1 -1.28 -18.45 23.33
N PRO A 2 -0.16 -19.06 22.97
CA PRO A 2 1.12 -18.36 23.03
C PRO A 2 1.06 -17.02 22.27
N GLY A 3 2.07 -16.20 22.44
CA GLY A 3 2.07 -14.88 21.80
C GLY A 3 3.47 -14.33 21.62
N TYR A 4 3.55 -13.16 21.03
CA TYR A 4 4.80 -12.45 20.81
C TYR A 4 4.79 -11.10 21.51
N THR A 5 5.79 -10.83 22.32
CA THR A 5 6.04 -9.47 22.79
C THR A 5 6.70 -8.68 21.67
N CYS A 6 5.99 -7.67 21.18
CA CYS A 6 6.44 -6.79 20.12
C CYS A 6 6.56 -5.35 20.61
N LYS A 7 7.57 -4.63 20.08
CA LYS A 7 7.67 -3.19 20.24
C LYS A 7 7.45 -2.53 18.88
N ILE A 8 6.35 -1.81 18.74
CA ILE A 8 5.94 -1.08 17.54
C ILE A 8 6.36 0.38 17.72
N VAL A 9 7.19 0.88 16.83
CA VAL A 9 7.78 2.22 16.90
C VAL A 9 7.40 2.97 15.64
N ILE A 10 6.82 4.16 15.76
CA ILE A 10 6.70 5.07 14.62
C ILE A 10 8.10 5.55 14.28
N GLU A 11 8.58 5.26 13.06
CA GLU A 11 9.92 5.65 12.60
C GLU A 11 10.03 7.19 12.55
N ASP A 12 11.23 7.70 12.70
CA ASP A 12 11.61 9.12 12.57
C ASP A 12 10.94 10.10 13.58
N THR A 13 10.28 9.60 14.62
CA THR A 13 9.70 10.46 15.68
C THR A 13 10.72 10.85 16.74
N HIS A 14 10.73 12.15 17.13
CA HIS A 14 11.61 12.71 18.16
C HIS A 14 10.84 13.63 19.13
N PRO A 15 10.58 13.23 20.40
CA PRO A 15 10.98 11.97 21.06
C PRO A 15 10.28 10.74 20.47
N PRO A 16 10.90 9.54 20.54
CA PRO A 16 10.35 8.37 19.89
C PRO A 16 8.99 7.94 20.50
N VAL A 17 8.02 7.75 19.62
CA VAL A 17 6.68 7.24 19.94
C VAL A 17 6.62 5.74 19.67
N TRP A 18 6.21 4.96 20.68
CA TRP A 18 6.14 3.51 20.54
C TRP A 18 5.15 2.87 21.51
N ARG A 19 4.70 1.66 21.12
CA ARG A 19 3.85 0.78 21.90
C ARG A 19 4.52 -0.58 22.06
N ARG A 20 4.51 -1.15 23.28
CA ARG A 20 4.93 -2.55 23.51
C ARG A 20 3.69 -3.34 23.87
N VAL A 21 3.44 -4.41 23.12
CA VAL A 21 2.22 -5.20 23.19
C VAL A 21 2.57 -6.69 23.13
N ILE A 22 1.80 -7.53 23.82
CA ILE A 22 1.79 -8.97 23.56
C ILE A 22 0.69 -9.24 22.56
N ILE A 23 1.04 -9.88 21.46
CA ILE A 23 0.17 -10.21 20.34
C ILE A 23 0.00 -11.73 20.35
N PRO A 24 -1.23 -12.28 20.33
CA PRO A 24 -1.44 -13.72 20.22
C PRO A 24 -0.77 -14.27 18.94
N ASP A 25 -0.18 -15.46 19.02
CA ASP A 25 0.29 -16.17 17.82
C ASP A 25 -0.91 -16.64 16.95
N GLN A 26 -0.65 -17.09 15.74
CA GLN A 26 -1.68 -17.62 14.84
C GLN A 26 -2.81 -16.63 14.50
N ILE A 27 -2.57 -15.32 14.60
CA ILE A 27 -3.41 -14.29 14.00
C ILE A 27 -2.94 -13.96 12.59
N THR A 28 -3.80 -13.35 11.78
CA THR A 28 -3.45 -12.87 10.44
C THR A 28 -2.78 -11.51 10.48
N PHE A 29 -2.15 -11.08 9.38
CA PHE A 29 -1.61 -9.72 9.27
C PHE A 29 -2.72 -8.67 9.29
N PHE A 30 -3.90 -8.96 8.74
CA PHE A 30 -5.06 -8.09 8.87
C PHE A 30 -5.48 -7.89 10.34
N GLU A 31 -5.47 -8.95 11.14
CA GLU A 31 -5.75 -8.82 12.58
C GLU A 31 -4.65 -8.04 13.32
N LEU A 32 -3.40 -8.17 12.88
CA LEU A 32 -2.28 -7.35 13.37
C LEU A 32 -2.46 -5.87 13.01
N HIS A 33 -2.90 -5.58 11.78
CA HIS A 33 -3.25 -4.23 11.36
C HIS A 33 -4.31 -3.62 12.29
N LYS A 34 -5.41 -4.34 12.58
CA LYS A 34 -6.44 -3.86 13.52
C LYS A 34 -5.91 -3.57 14.94
N ILE A 35 -4.96 -4.37 15.42
CA ILE A 35 -4.28 -4.10 16.70
C ILE A 35 -3.50 -2.78 16.62
N ILE A 36 -2.80 -2.52 15.53
CA ILE A 36 -2.00 -1.31 15.34
C ILE A 36 -2.90 -0.08 15.26
N GLN A 37 -4.01 -0.14 14.54
CA GLN A 37 -4.99 0.94 14.45
C GLN A 37 -5.47 1.37 15.87
N ILE A 38 -5.86 0.41 16.71
CA ILE A 38 -6.26 0.70 18.09
C ILE A 38 -5.10 1.27 18.92
N LEU A 39 -3.87 0.78 18.73
CA LEU A 39 -2.70 1.25 19.49
C LEU A 39 -2.36 2.71 19.21
N PHE A 40 -2.66 3.22 18.02
CA PHE A 40 -2.35 4.58 17.61
C PHE A 40 -3.59 5.47 17.47
N ASP A 41 -4.80 4.92 17.78
CA ASP A 41 -6.08 5.62 17.78
C ASP A 41 -6.40 6.19 16.38
N TRP A 42 -6.30 5.31 15.37
CA TRP A 42 -6.61 5.61 13.98
C TRP A 42 -7.90 4.90 13.53
N ASP A 43 -8.59 5.50 12.56
CA ASP A 43 -9.94 5.11 12.12
C ASP A 43 -9.93 4.06 10.97
N ASP A 44 -8.74 3.62 10.52
CA ASP A 44 -8.60 2.63 9.43
C ASP A 44 -9.23 3.13 8.10
N ALA A 45 -8.99 4.41 7.80
CA ALA A 45 -9.54 5.08 6.62
C ALA A 45 -8.65 4.95 5.36
N HIS A 46 -7.42 4.45 5.51
CA HIS A 46 -6.42 4.41 4.46
C HIS A 46 -5.87 3.01 4.22
N LEU A 47 -5.19 2.84 3.09
CA LEU A 47 -4.50 1.60 2.72
C LEU A 47 -3.31 1.33 3.65
N HIS A 48 -2.97 0.06 3.78
CA HIS A 48 -1.84 -0.37 4.59
C HIS A 48 -1.08 -1.53 3.93
N GLY A 49 0.13 -1.76 4.43
CA GLY A 49 0.91 -2.92 4.01
C GLY A 49 2.00 -3.27 5.02
N PHE A 50 2.41 -4.52 5.02
CA PHE A 50 3.55 -5.00 5.76
C PHE A 50 4.67 -5.34 4.79
N HIS A 51 5.88 -4.97 5.15
CA HIS A 51 7.05 -5.18 4.32
C HIS A 51 8.17 -5.83 5.12
N ILE A 52 8.78 -6.87 4.54
CA ILE A 52 9.96 -7.53 5.08
C ILE A 52 11.14 -7.20 4.16
N PRO A 53 11.90 -6.13 4.45
CA PRO A 53 12.88 -5.58 3.51
C PRO A 53 14.05 -6.51 3.18
N SER A 54 14.35 -7.49 4.05
CA SER A 54 15.47 -8.42 3.82
C SER A 54 15.22 -9.39 2.67
N ASP A 55 13.95 -9.69 2.38
CA ASP A 55 13.55 -10.67 1.38
C ASP A 55 12.57 -10.09 0.36
N ASP A 56 12.35 -8.78 0.42
CA ASP A 56 11.44 -8.03 -0.45
C ASP A 56 10.04 -8.64 -0.51
N ILE A 57 9.50 -8.95 0.69
CA ILE A 57 8.17 -9.53 0.84
C ILE A 57 7.19 -8.42 1.19
N VAL A 58 6.07 -8.40 0.49
CA VAL A 58 4.93 -7.50 0.73
C VAL A 58 3.71 -8.31 1.17
N ILE A 59 2.96 -7.81 2.14
CA ILE A 59 1.73 -8.42 2.65
C ILE A 59 0.71 -7.29 2.83
N ASP A 60 -0.37 -7.32 2.05
CA ASP A 60 -1.44 -6.32 2.07
C ASP A 60 -2.80 -6.92 1.69
N ASP A 61 -3.82 -6.10 1.55
CA ASP A 61 -5.19 -6.53 1.22
C ASP A 61 -5.36 -6.92 -0.26
N GLU A 62 -4.49 -6.44 -1.13
CA GLU A 62 -4.59 -6.73 -2.57
C GLU A 62 -4.13 -8.15 -2.90
N GLY A 63 -3.10 -8.66 -2.20
CA GLY A 63 -2.58 -10.01 -2.38
C GLY A 63 -2.40 -10.36 -3.85
N GLY A 64 -1.76 -9.47 -4.60
CA GLY A 64 -1.72 -9.49 -6.05
C GLY A 64 -0.96 -10.69 -6.62
N PHE A 65 -1.18 -10.96 -7.90
CA PHE A 65 -0.33 -11.87 -8.66
C PHE A 65 1.09 -11.29 -8.72
N ASP A 66 1.95 -11.76 -7.82
CA ASP A 66 3.38 -11.53 -7.93
C ASP A 66 4.04 -12.75 -8.57
N PRO A 67 4.58 -12.63 -9.80
CA PRO A 67 5.31 -13.72 -10.44
C PRO A 67 6.53 -14.17 -9.63
N TRP A 68 7.00 -13.37 -8.69
CA TRP A 68 8.11 -13.65 -7.79
C TRP A 68 7.71 -14.40 -6.53
N GLY A 69 6.38 -14.51 -6.23
CA GLY A 69 5.83 -15.23 -5.09
C GLY A 69 6.13 -14.58 -3.72
N ASN A 70 6.43 -13.27 -3.72
CA ASN A 70 6.77 -12.53 -2.49
C ASN A 70 5.65 -11.59 -2.02
N HIS A 71 4.50 -11.65 -2.67
CA HIS A 71 3.32 -10.86 -2.32
C HIS A 71 2.23 -11.77 -1.75
N TYR A 72 1.79 -11.48 -0.55
CA TYR A 72 0.82 -12.28 0.20
C TYR A 72 -0.37 -11.43 0.63
N ASN A 73 -1.56 -12.05 0.64
CA ASN A 73 -2.76 -11.40 1.15
C ASN A 73 -2.77 -11.42 2.69
N ASP A 74 -3.06 -10.30 3.32
CA ASP A 74 -3.02 -10.10 4.78
C ASP A 74 -4.15 -10.83 5.53
N PHE A 75 -5.33 -11.04 4.89
CA PHE A 75 -6.45 -11.78 5.48
C PHE A 75 -6.13 -13.28 5.66
N ASP A 76 -5.32 -13.85 4.79
CA ASP A 76 -5.03 -15.28 4.75
C ASP A 76 -3.66 -15.63 5.31
N THR A 77 -2.77 -14.64 5.42
CA THR A 77 -1.39 -14.84 5.85
C THR A 77 -1.24 -14.70 7.36
N ASN A 78 -0.76 -15.76 8.01
CA ASN A 78 -0.55 -15.81 9.45
C ASN A 78 0.81 -15.21 9.82
N ILE A 79 0.86 -14.43 10.91
CA ILE A 79 2.10 -13.78 11.39
C ILE A 79 3.17 -14.76 11.87
N ASP A 80 2.78 -15.97 12.29
CA ASP A 80 3.61 -16.90 13.05
C ASP A 80 4.90 -17.32 12.30
N PHE A 81 4.78 -17.60 10.99
CA PHE A 81 5.93 -17.90 10.16
C PHE A 81 6.95 -16.75 10.15
N PHE A 82 6.47 -15.53 9.92
CA PHE A 82 7.30 -14.34 9.81
C PHE A 82 7.92 -13.95 11.15
N PHE A 83 7.16 -14.00 12.23
CA PHE A 83 7.64 -13.64 13.56
C PHE A 83 8.66 -14.63 14.12
N LYS A 84 8.68 -15.87 13.65
CA LYS A 84 9.71 -16.86 13.97
C LYS A 84 11.01 -16.66 13.19
N ASN A 85 10.91 -16.20 11.95
CA ASN A 85 12.04 -16.11 11.04
C ASN A 85 12.70 -14.72 10.99
N TYR A 86 11.95 -13.67 11.34
CA TYR A 86 12.42 -12.29 11.27
C TYR A 86 12.45 -11.62 12.64
N LYS A 87 13.42 -10.73 12.85
CA LYS A 87 13.55 -9.98 14.10
C LYS A 87 12.69 -8.73 14.11
N TRP A 88 12.35 -8.22 12.94
CA TRP A 88 11.50 -7.07 12.76
C TRP A 88 10.88 -7.08 11.36
N ILE A 89 9.72 -6.42 11.27
CA ILE A 89 9.02 -6.15 10.01
C ILE A 89 8.60 -4.68 10.01
N ARG A 90 8.37 -4.12 8.83
CA ARG A 90 7.83 -2.77 8.68
C ARG A 90 6.32 -2.86 8.41
N TYR A 91 5.56 -1.98 9.03
CA TYR A 91 4.18 -1.71 8.71
C TYR A 91 4.10 -0.28 8.20
N ILE A 92 3.40 -0.06 7.11
CA ILE A 92 3.15 1.25 6.50
C ILE A 92 1.65 1.44 6.49
N TYR A 93 1.20 2.60 6.94
CA TYR A 93 -0.19 2.99 6.93
C TYR A 93 -0.31 4.35 6.26
N ASP A 94 -1.36 4.54 5.45
CA ASP A 94 -1.56 5.71 4.62
C ASP A 94 -0.33 6.00 3.72
N PHE A 95 -0.37 5.48 2.49
CA PHE A 95 0.75 5.65 1.56
C PHE A 95 0.97 7.11 1.14
N GLY A 96 -0.02 7.99 1.36
CA GLY A 96 0.11 9.44 1.15
C GLY A 96 0.91 10.11 2.26
N ASP A 97 0.56 9.83 3.51
CA ASP A 97 1.23 10.36 4.71
C ASP A 97 2.47 9.54 5.13
N ASP A 98 2.59 8.31 4.60
CA ASP A 98 3.73 7.40 4.77
C ASP A 98 4.06 7.14 6.26
N TRP A 99 3.05 6.77 7.05
CA TRP A 99 3.21 6.40 8.44
C TRP A 99 3.95 5.06 8.60
N ARG A 100 5.26 5.10 8.74
CA ARG A 100 6.12 3.92 8.87
C ARG A 100 6.28 3.49 10.30
N HIS A 101 6.03 2.20 10.55
CA HIS A 101 6.19 1.60 11.85
C HIS A 101 7.16 0.43 11.78
N LYS A 102 8.13 0.42 12.69
CA LYS A 102 9.01 -0.71 12.89
C LYS A 102 8.45 -1.61 13.98
N ILE A 103 8.06 -2.83 13.63
CA ILE A 103 7.59 -3.86 14.55
C ILE A 103 8.77 -4.73 14.91
N ASN A 104 9.34 -4.55 16.11
CA ASN A 104 10.43 -5.37 16.61
C ASN A 104 9.84 -6.54 17.38
N ILE A 105 10.16 -7.78 16.99
CA ILE A 105 9.76 -9.02 17.65
C ILE A 105 10.78 -9.29 18.76
N GLU A 106 10.39 -9.03 20.02
CA GLU A 106 11.33 -9.05 21.16
C GLU A 106 11.41 -10.42 21.81
N LYS A 107 10.26 -11.12 21.94
CA LYS A 107 10.20 -12.39 22.66
C LYS A 107 8.97 -13.20 22.27
N TYR A 108 9.10 -14.52 22.23
CA TYR A 108 7.98 -15.45 22.18
C TYR A 108 7.53 -15.81 23.60
N GLU A 109 6.25 -15.65 23.91
CA GLU A 109 5.63 -15.90 25.21
C GLU A 109 4.85 -17.20 25.17
N SER A 110 5.51 -18.32 25.47
CA SER A 110 4.89 -19.66 25.47
C SER A 110 3.74 -19.79 26.47
N ASP A 111 3.81 -19.03 27.55
CA ASP A 111 2.88 -19.10 28.70
C ASP A 111 1.75 -18.06 28.59
N TYR A 112 1.68 -17.33 27.48
CA TYR A 112 0.56 -16.42 27.22
C TYR A 112 -0.67 -17.25 26.85
N GLU A 113 -1.74 -17.14 27.64
CA GLU A 113 -2.92 -17.98 27.48
C GLU A 113 -4.12 -17.21 26.89
N GLU A 114 -4.04 -15.88 26.83
CA GLU A 114 -5.11 -15.04 26.33
C GLU A 114 -5.17 -15.10 24.80
N ARG A 115 -6.37 -14.84 24.28
CA ARG A 115 -6.63 -14.74 22.82
C ARG A 115 -6.80 -13.30 22.37
N SER A 116 -6.57 -12.38 23.27
CA SER A 116 -6.66 -10.93 23.09
C SER A 116 -5.26 -10.33 23.12
N PRO A 117 -4.97 -9.22 22.48
CA PRO A 117 -3.71 -8.53 22.66
C PRO A 117 -3.65 -7.89 24.06
N LYS A 118 -2.44 -7.59 24.52
CA LYS A 118 -2.20 -6.99 25.84
C LYS A 118 -1.19 -5.86 25.75
N LEU A 119 -1.61 -4.66 26.11
CA LEU A 119 -0.71 -3.52 26.21
C LEU A 119 0.25 -3.70 27.41
N VAL A 120 1.55 -3.70 27.18
CA VAL A 120 2.58 -3.83 28.21
C VAL A 120 3.09 -2.46 28.64
N LYS A 121 3.51 -1.63 27.67
CA LYS A 121 4.09 -0.31 27.93
C LYS A 121 4.00 0.56 26.70
N TYR A 122 4.04 1.87 26.91
CA TYR A 122 4.02 2.85 25.83
C TYR A 122 4.88 4.06 26.14
N LYS A 123 5.14 4.86 25.10
CA LYS A 123 5.77 6.19 25.21
C LYS A 123 5.28 7.08 24.08
N GLY A 124 5.01 8.33 24.40
CA GLY A 124 4.51 9.36 23.48
C GLY A 124 3.00 9.27 23.24
N ASP A 125 2.45 10.36 22.80
CA ASP A 125 1.04 10.55 22.48
C ASP A 125 0.72 10.02 21.07
N ASN A 126 -0.54 10.12 20.65
CA ASN A 126 -0.96 9.70 19.33
C ASN A 126 -0.86 10.87 18.34
N PHE A 127 -0.49 10.58 17.11
CA PHE A 127 -0.63 11.50 15.99
C PHE A 127 -2.02 11.37 15.39
N MET A 128 -2.57 12.50 14.94
CA MET A 128 -3.82 12.50 14.21
C MET A 128 -3.64 11.88 12.83
N GLU A 129 -4.61 11.10 12.41
CA GLU A 129 -4.73 10.66 11.03
C GLU A 129 -4.83 11.88 10.09
N ASP A 130 -4.43 11.79 8.84
CA ASP A 130 -4.45 12.90 7.85
C ASP A 130 -3.65 14.15 8.27
N SER A 131 -2.66 14.01 9.14
CA SER A 131 -1.85 15.15 9.60
C SER A 131 -0.61 15.44 8.75
N GLY A 132 -0.43 14.71 7.64
CA GLY A 132 0.69 14.87 6.69
C GLY A 132 1.95 14.11 7.08
N GLY A 133 1.80 13.05 7.88
CA GLY A 133 2.89 12.16 8.25
C GLY A 133 3.88 12.75 9.25
N VAL A 134 4.92 11.97 9.55
CA VAL A 134 5.95 12.35 10.53
C VAL A 134 6.68 13.64 10.13
N TRP A 135 6.80 13.93 8.85
CA TRP A 135 7.51 15.13 8.34
C TRP A 135 6.77 16.44 8.62
N ASN A 136 5.47 16.36 8.84
CA ASN A 136 4.62 17.52 9.07
C ASN A 136 4.28 17.76 10.56
N TRP A 137 4.58 16.78 11.41
CA TRP A 137 4.21 16.83 12.83
C TRP A 137 4.88 17.99 13.61
N GLU A 138 6.08 18.40 13.22
CA GLU A 138 6.75 19.56 13.84
C GLU A 138 5.98 20.88 13.62
N MET A 139 5.10 20.90 12.61
CA MET A 139 4.25 22.05 12.28
C MET A 139 2.80 21.87 12.74
N ASN A 140 2.38 20.65 13.03
CA ASN A 140 1.04 20.33 13.51
C ASN A 140 1.12 20.07 15.02
N GLU A 141 0.60 20.98 15.83
CA GLU A 141 0.44 20.83 17.28
C GLU A 141 -0.69 19.82 17.66
N GLU A 142 -1.25 19.10 16.69
CA GLU A 142 -2.38 18.21 16.87
C GLU A 142 -1.95 16.80 17.24
N VAL A 143 -1.62 16.62 18.51
CA VAL A 143 -1.44 15.31 19.14
C VAL A 143 -2.57 15.07 20.13
N SER A 144 -3.13 13.86 20.13
CA SER A 144 -4.07 13.44 21.18
C SER A 144 -3.33 12.66 22.26
N PRO A 145 -3.62 12.90 23.56
CA PRO A 145 -3.02 12.13 24.64
C PRO A 145 -3.32 10.63 24.47
N PHE A 146 -2.30 9.80 24.70
CA PHE A 146 -2.51 8.35 24.65
C PHE A 146 -3.44 7.87 25.75
N ASP A 147 -4.58 7.30 25.35
CA ASP A 147 -5.59 6.73 26.28
C ASP A 147 -5.36 5.23 26.48
N ARG A 148 -4.69 4.88 27.57
CA ARG A 148 -4.43 3.49 27.95
C ARG A 148 -5.73 2.71 28.24
N GLU A 149 -6.70 3.34 28.91
CA GLU A 149 -7.95 2.67 29.29
C GLU A 149 -8.79 2.34 28.07
N PHE A 150 -8.82 3.24 27.11
CA PHE A 150 -9.44 3.01 25.81
C PHE A 150 -8.81 1.79 25.13
N VAL A 151 -7.50 1.79 24.90
CA VAL A 151 -6.78 0.68 24.23
C VAL A 151 -7.02 -0.66 24.95
N GLU A 152 -6.89 -0.70 26.29
CA GLU A 152 -7.13 -1.92 27.05
C GLU A 152 -8.60 -2.38 26.97
N SER A 153 -9.56 -1.44 26.87
CA SER A 153 -10.97 -1.75 26.69
C SER A 153 -11.27 -2.38 25.35
N GLN A 154 -10.69 -1.84 24.27
CA GLN A 154 -10.78 -2.38 22.92
C GLN A 154 -10.15 -3.78 22.85
N PHE A 155 -8.95 -3.94 23.37
CA PHE A 155 -8.24 -5.23 23.38
C PHE A 155 -9.02 -6.34 24.11
N ARG A 156 -9.74 -6.03 25.20
CA ARG A 156 -10.61 -7.00 25.87
C ARG A 156 -11.75 -7.52 24.98
N GLN A 157 -12.17 -6.72 24.00
CA GLN A 157 -13.22 -7.10 23.04
C GLN A 157 -12.68 -7.86 21.84
N MET A 158 -11.39 -7.71 21.54
CA MET A 158 -10.71 -8.43 20.45
C MET A 158 -10.33 -9.84 20.91
N VAL A 159 -11.10 -10.82 20.51
CA VAL A 159 -10.84 -12.23 20.80
C VAL A 159 -10.61 -12.98 19.49
N PHE A 160 -9.37 -13.20 19.15
CA PHE A 160 -9.01 -13.79 17.87
C PHE A 160 -9.25 -15.32 17.81
N PRO A 161 -9.74 -15.84 16.68
CA PRO A 161 -9.75 -17.25 16.41
C PRO A 161 -8.31 -17.77 16.20
N LYS A 162 -8.13 -19.08 16.26
CA LYS A 162 -6.87 -19.70 15.84
C LYS A 162 -6.90 -19.89 14.34
N HIS A 163 -6.07 -19.17 13.63
CA HIS A 163 -5.91 -19.38 12.19
C HIS A 163 -4.82 -20.41 11.93
N LYS A 164 -5.12 -21.38 11.08
CA LYS A 164 -4.10 -22.26 10.51
C LYS A 164 -3.61 -21.59 9.24
N GLN A 165 -2.29 -21.56 9.06
CA GLN A 165 -1.74 -21.15 7.76
C GLN A 165 -2.37 -22.04 6.68
N LYS A 166 -2.97 -21.44 5.67
CA LYS A 166 -3.66 -22.16 4.59
C LYS A 166 -2.66 -22.78 3.63
N ASP A 167 -1.66 -22.01 3.25
CA ASP A 167 -0.65 -22.39 2.27
C ASP A 167 0.74 -22.41 2.90
N GLU A 168 1.64 -23.22 2.35
CA GLU A 168 3.04 -23.25 2.78
C GLU A 168 3.72 -21.98 2.26
N ILE A 169 4.18 -21.15 3.20
CA ILE A 169 4.93 -19.95 2.85
C ILE A 169 6.33 -20.38 2.42
N LYS A 170 6.66 -20.16 1.16
CA LYS A 170 7.97 -20.46 0.59
C LYS A 170 8.67 -19.14 0.25
N ILE A 171 9.72 -18.83 1.00
CA ILE A 171 10.61 -17.73 0.62
C ILE A 171 11.44 -18.18 -0.58
N LEU A 172 11.28 -17.50 -1.71
CA LEU A 172 12.00 -17.80 -2.92
C LEU A 172 13.41 -17.23 -2.83
N ASN A 173 14.42 -18.09 -3.04
CA ASN A 173 15.79 -17.62 -3.24
C ASN A 173 15.99 -17.10 -4.69
N GLU A 174 17.11 -16.45 -4.95
CA GLU A 174 17.40 -15.88 -6.29
C GLU A 174 17.36 -16.92 -7.41
N GLN A 175 17.75 -18.17 -7.14
CA GLN A 175 17.68 -19.23 -8.13
C GLN A 175 16.24 -19.66 -8.40
N ASP A 176 15.40 -19.78 -7.35
CA ASP A 176 13.96 -20.06 -7.49
C ASP A 176 13.29 -18.99 -8.37
N LYS A 177 13.61 -17.71 -8.17
CA LYS A 177 13.10 -16.59 -8.97
C LYS A 177 13.53 -16.71 -10.44
N ILE A 178 14.80 -17.00 -10.68
CA ILE A 178 15.34 -17.20 -12.03
C ILE A 178 14.65 -18.39 -12.72
N ASP A 179 14.42 -19.48 -12.00
CA ASP A 179 13.77 -20.68 -12.56
C ASP A 179 12.31 -20.41 -12.93
N ILE A 180 11.58 -19.63 -12.09
CA ILE A 180 10.22 -19.18 -12.38
C ILE A 180 10.19 -18.30 -13.63
N LEU A 181 11.10 -17.32 -13.73
CA LEU A 181 11.20 -16.47 -14.92
C LEU A 181 11.49 -17.26 -16.18
N ASN A 182 12.44 -18.18 -16.13
CA ASN A 182 12.79 -19.01 -17.27
C ASN A 182 11.58 -19.86 -17.69
N GLY A 183 10.83 -20.42 -16.73
CA GLY A 183 9.59 -21.14 -16.99
C GLY A 183 8.55 -20.27 -17.68
N PHE A 184 8.35 -19.04 -17.19
CA PHE A 184 7.42 -18.07 -17.75
C PHE A 184 7.81 -17.65 -19.18
N PHE A 185 9.10 -17.34 -19.44
CA PHE A 185 9.58 -17.03 -20.77
C PHE A 185 9.48 -18.22 -21.72
N ASP A 186 9.67 -19.43 -21.22
CA ASP A 186 9.52 -20.67 -21.98
C ASP A 186 8.04 -20.90 -22.38
N GLU A 187 7.10 -20.59 -21.54
CA GLU A 187 5.66 -20.64 -21.84
C GLU A 187 5.25 -19.58 -22.85
N ILE A 188 5.66 -18.34 -22.65
CA ILE A 188 5.41 -17.24 -23.59
C ILE A 188 6.01 -17.55 -24.97
N SER A 189 7.23 -18.10 -25.03
CA SER A 189 7.88 -18.42 -26.31
C SER A 189 7.14 -19.49 -27.13
N LYS A 190 6.30 -20.29 -26.50
CA LYS A 190 5.48 -21.35 -27.11
C LYS A 190 4.03 -20.92 -27.38
N MET A 191 3.65 -19.73 -26.87
CA MET A 191 2.30 -19.23 -27.01
C MET A 191 2.03 -18.74 -28.44
N PRO A 192 0.88 -19.05 -29.03
CA PRO A 192 0.47 -18.45 -30.31
C PRO A 192 0.44 -16.93 -30.22
N GLU A 193 0.74 -16.25 -31.32
CA GLU A 193 0.83 -14.78 -31.37
C GLU A 193 -0.50 -14.10 -30.95
N ASP A 194 -1.63 -14.68 -31.39
CA ASP A 194 -2.96 -14.19 -31.02
C ASP A 194 -3.23 -14.31 -29.50
N ASP A 195 -2.83 -15.43 -28.89
CA ASP A 195 -3.00 -15.67 -27.44
C ASP A 195 -2.10 -14.75 -26.62
N LEU A 196 -0.87 -14.48 -27.11
CA LEU A 196 0.05 -13.53 -26.49
C LEU A 196 -0.49 -12.09 -26.57
N GLU A 197 -1.07 -11.70 -27.70
CA GLU A 197 -1.68 -10.38 -27.85
C GLU A 197 -2.87 -10.22 -26.89
N ASP A 198 -3.72 -11.24 -26.77
CA ASP A 198 -4.87 -11.23 -25.84
C ASP A 198 -4.41 -11.24 -24.36
N MET A 199 -3.37 -12.00 -24.01
CA MET A 199 -2.79 -12.01 -22.67
C MET A 199 -2.21 -10.64 -22.30
N LEU A 200 -1.43 -10.04 -23.18
CA LEU A 200 -0.87 -8.70 -22.98
C LEU A 200 -1.98 -7.66 -22.86
N LYS A 201 -3.01 -7.74 -23.67
CA LYS A 201 -4.15 -6.82 -23.64
C LYS A 201 -4.94 -6.93 -22.34
N ASN A 202 -5.15 -8.15 -21.82
CA ASN A 202 -5.81 -8.37 -20.55
C ASN A 202 -4.96 -7.89 -19.37
N ALA A 203 -3.67 -8.23 -19.33
CA ALA A 203 -2.74 -7.72 -18.31
C ALA A 203 -2.66 -6.18 -18.30
N TRP A 204 -2.66 -5.55 -19.48
CA TRP A 204 -2.75 -4.09 -19.61
C TRP A 204 -4.08 -3.54 -19.08
N GLN A 205 -5.17 -4.26 -19.30
CA GLN A 205 -6.49 -3.83 -18.88
C GLN A 205 -6.64 -3.93 -17.35
N ASP A 206 -6.08 -4.98 -16.75
CA ASP A 206 -6.09 -5.18 -15.29
C ASP A 206 -5.20 -4.15 -14.59
N MET A 207 -3.96 -3.96 -15.05
CA MET A 207 -3.05 -2.94 -14.53
C MET A 207 -3.64 -1.51 -14.64
N TYR A 208 -4.32 -1.20 -15.74
CA TYR A 208 -5.00 0.08 -15.92
C TYR A 208 -6.22 0.24 -15.00
N LEU A 209 -6.95 -0.86 -14.72
CA LEU A 209 -8.10 -0.83 -13.81
C LEU A 209 -7.66 -0.64 -12.35
N GLU A 210 -6.52 -1.21 -11.96
CA GLU A 210 -5.94 -1.03 -10.62
C GLU A 210 -5.41 0.40 -10.43
N GLU A 211 -4.61 0.91 -11.36
CA GLU A 211 -4.13 2.31 -11.30
C GLU A 211 -5.28 3.32 -11.32
N THR A 212 -6.36 3.06 -12.07
CA THR A 212 -7.52 3.96 -12.07
C THR A 212 -8.35 3.86 -10.80
N LYS A 213 -8.38 2.72 -10.10
CA LYS A 213 -9.04 2.61 -8.79
C LYS A 213 -8.32 3.43 -7.74
N CYS A 214 -7.01 3.33 -7.62
CA CYS A 214 -6.21 4.11 -6.67
C CYS A 214 -6.31 5.63 -6.90
N ASN A 215 -6.48 6.07 -8.14
CA ASN A 215 -6.63 7.49 -8.48
C ASN A 215 -8.08 8.00 -8.47
N LEU A 216 -9.09 7.13 -8.45
CA LEU A 216 -10.50 7.52 -8.54
C LEU A 216 -11.12 7.87 -7.19
N ASP A 217 -10.67 7.29 -6.09
CA ASP A 217 -11.29 7.55 -4.78
C ASP A 217 -11.00 8.97 -4.27
N ASP A 218 -9.87 9.55 -4.63
CA ASP A 218 -9.48 10.89 -4.16
C ASP A 218 -9.87 12.04 -5.10
N ARG A 219 -10.33 11.77 -6.34
CA ARG A 219 -10.63 12.81 -7.35
C ARG A 219 -12.01 12.72 -7.98
N SER A 220 -12.98 12.18 -7.25
CA SER A 220 -14.38 12.51 -7.38
C SER A 220 -15.10 12.39 -8.75
N LYS A 221 -16.39 12.37 -8.61
CA LYS A 221 -17.49 12.47 -9.57
C LYS A 221 -17.21 13.25 -10.87
N GLU A 222 -16.39 14.29 -10.81
CA GLU A 222 -16.05 15.12 -11.99
C GLU A 222 -15.19 14.37 -13.00
N TRP A 223 -14.28 13.51 -12.53
CA TRP A 223 -13.43 12.67 -13.38
C TRP A 223 -14.20 11.49 -13.97
N GLU A 224 -15.06 10.84 -13.17
CA GLU A 224 -15.96 9.81 -13.69
C GLU A 224 -16.89 10.33 -14.77
N ASP A 225 -17.45 11.52 -14.59
CA ASP A 225 -18.32 12.15 -15.57
C ASP A 225 -17.55 12.55 -16.83
N HIS A 226 -16.29 12.95 -16.69
CA HIS A 226 -15.40 13.24 -17.81
C HIS A 226 -15.06 11.99 -18.63
N ILE A 227 -14.70 10.88 -17.97
CA ILE A 227 -14.43 9.59 -18.62
C ILE A 227 -15.69 9.05 -19.32
N LYS A 228 -16.86 9.14 -18.68
CA LYS A 228 -18.13 8.73 -19.27
C LYS A 228 -18.51 9.53 -20.52
N LYS A 229 -18.18 10.83 -20.53
CA LYS A 229 -18.54 11.76 -21.60
C LYS A 229 -17.60 11.72 -22.80
N ASN A 230 -16.29 11.55 -22.57
CA ASN A 230 -15.24 11.75 -23.58
C ASN A 230 -14.46 10.49 -23.94
N GLY A 231 -14.80 9.36 -23.34
CA GLY A 231 -14.07 8.10 -23.53
C GLY A 231 -12.74 8.05 -22.77
N LYS A 232 -12.19 6.85 -22.61
CA LYS A 232 -10.96 6.61 -21.87
C LYS A 232 -9.75 7.14 -22.64
N VAL A 233 -8.98 8.03 -22.03
CA VAL A 233 -7.64 8.39 -22.51
C VAL A 233 -6.62 7.58 -21.72
N LYS A 234 -5.84 6.75 -22.41
CA LYS A 234 -4.79 5.93 -21.80
C LYS A 234 -3.55 6.79 -21.56
N PHE A 235 -3.24 7.03 -20.30
CA PHE A 235 -1.94 7.53 -19.88
C PHE A 235 -1.24 6.42 -19.11
N CYS A 236 -0.41 5.74 -19.71
CA CYS A 236 0.73 5.01 -19.14
C CYS A 236 1.36 4.17 -20.22
N VAL A 237 2.43 4.61 -20.76
CA VAL A 237 3.42 3.75 -21.42
C VAL A 237 4.59 4.63 -21.83
N SER A 238 5.73 4.07 -22.16
CA SER A 238 7.00 4.74 -22.49
C SER A 238 6.86 6.18 -22.99
N SER A 239 7.81 7.03 -22.74
CA SER A 239 7.82 8.45 -23.14
C SER A 239 7.48 8.68 -24.64
N LYS A 240 7.70 7.66 -25.49
CA LYS A 240 7.34 7.68 -26.91
C LYS A 240 5.83 7.52 -27.13
N THR A 241 5.22 6.58 -26.43
CA THR A 241 3.76 6.30 -26.54
C THR A 241 2.93 7.42 -25.91
N GLN A 242 3.41 7.99 -24.81
CA GLN A 242 2.79 9.17 -24.19
C GLN A 242 2.77 10.37 -25.15
N LYS A 243 3.85 10.57 -25.89
CA LYS A 243 3.93 11.60 -26.91
C LYS A 243 2.94 11.36 -28.05
N GLU A 244 2.85 10.15 -28.56
CA GLU A 244 1.90 9.76 -29.63
C GLU A 244 0.44 9.91 -29.17
N LEU A 245 0.12 9.58 -27.92
CA LEU A 245 -1.20 9.76 -27.34
C LEU A 245 -1.57 11.23 -27.21
N LEU A 246 -0.64 12.07 -26.74
CA LEU A 246 -0.86 13.51 -26.61
C LEU A 246 -1.06 14.18 -27.98
N GLU A 247 -0.33 13.77 -29.02
CA GLU A 247 -0.45 14.26 -30.38
C GLU A 247 -1.82 13.90 -31.02
N ASN A 248 -2.47 12.83 -30.56
CA ASN A 248 -3.77 12.36 -31.03
C ASN A 248 -4.97 12.91 -30.23
N LEU A 249 -4.77 13.75 -29.22
CA LEU A 249 -5.86 14.39 -28.49
C LEU A 249 -6.63 15.38 -29.40
N SER A 250 -7.95 15.36 -29.30
CA SER A 250 -8.76 16.40 -29.92
C SER A 250 -8.59 17.76 -29.22
N GLU A 251 -9.04 18.84 -29.88
CA GLU A 251 -9.02 20.19 -29.28
C GLU A 251 -9.77 20.26 -27.94
N ASP A 252 -10.94 19.63 -27.86
CA ASP A 252 -11.75 19.61 -26.66
C ASP A 252 -11.06 18.80 -25.55
N GLN A 253 -10.53 17.61 -25.86
CA GLN A 253 -9.80 16.77 -24.93
C GLN A 253 -8.57 17.50 -24.37
N SER A 254 -7.76 18.13 -25.21
CA SER A 254 -6.59 18.90 -24.75
C SER A 254 -6.97 20.08 -23.87
N SER A 255 -8.09 20.75 -24.15
CA SER A 255 -8.61 21.83 -23.32
C SER A 255 -9.05 21.36 -21.94
N ASP A 256 -9.72 20.22 -21.87
CA ASP A 256 -10.19 19.65 -20.61
C ASP A 256 -9.02 19.12 -19.76
N TYR A 257 -8.00 18.54 -20.39
CA TYR A 257 -6.76 18.17 -19.70
C TYR A 257 -6.02 19.36 -19.10
N CYS A 258 -5.95 20.49 -19.82
CA CYS A 258 -5.35 21.70 -19.25
C CYS A 258 -6.11 22.21 -18.02
N LYS A 259 -7.44 22.09 -18.00
CA LYS A 259 -8.25 22.42 -16.81
C LYS A 259 -7.96 21.47 -15.66
N TYR A 260 -7.92 20.18 -15.95
CA TYR A 260 -7.64 19.13 -14.97
C TYR A 260 -6.28 19.32 -14.30
N LEU A 261 -5.21 19.48 -15.09
CA LEU A 261 -3.86 19.70 -14.60
C LEU A 261 -3.65 21.13 -14.05
N ARG A 262 -4.70 21.95 -13.97
CA ARG A 262 -4.66 23.34 -13.50
C ARG A 262 -3.65 24.21 -14.27
N ILE A 263 -3.40 23.88 -15.54
CA ILE A 263 -2.51 24.66 -16.39
C ILE A 263 -3.13 26.05 -16.64
N PRO A 264 -2.40 27.14 -16.35
CA PRO A 264 -2.93 28.48 -16.54
C PRO A 264 -3.35 28.75 -17.98
N LYS A 265 -4.52 29.34 -18.19
CA LYS A 265 -5.08 29.64 -19.51
C LYS A 265 -4.17 30.51 -20.42
N ASN A 266 -3.26 31.27 -19.82
CA ASN A 266 -2.30 32.09 -20.57
C ASN A 266 -1.20 31.27 -21.26
N ARG A 267 -1.02 29.99 -20.89
CA ARG A 267 -0.04 29.06 -21.50
C ARG A 267 -0.66 28.14 -22.56
N SER A 268 -1.94 28.22 -22.83
CA SER A 268 -2.64 27.30 -23.73
C SER A 268 -3.50 28.02 -24.77
N ARG A 269 -2.88 28.77 -25.69
CA ARG A 269 -3.59 29.53 -26.75
C ARG A 269 -3.98 28.66 -27.92
N SER A 270 -3.16 27.73 -28.36
CA SER A 270 -3.40 26.80 -29.45
C SER A 270 -3.47 25.35 -28.99
N HIS A 271 -4.02 24.48 -29.85
CA HIS A 271 -4.04 23.04 -29.57
C HIS A 271 -2.63 22.47 -29.29
N MET A 272 -1.66 22.83 -30.12
CA MET A 272 -0.26 22.37 -29.96
C MET A 272 0.40 22.93 -28.71
N GLU A 273 0.10 24.16 -28.33
CA GLU A 273 0.58 24.75 -27.07
C GLU A 273 -0.01 24.07 -25.84
N ARG A 274 -1.29 23.65 -25.93
CA ARG A 274 -1.93 22.84 -24.86
C ARG A 274 -1.26 21.49 -24.71
N ILE A 275 -1.02 20.77 -25.79
CA ILE A 275 -0.33 19.48 -25.79
C ILE A 275 1.08 19.59 -25.20
N SER A 276 1.84 20.62 -25.60
CA SER A 276 3.17 20.89 -25.05
C SER A 276 3.09 21.16 -23.54
N SER A 277 2.15 22.00 -23.12
CA SER A 277 1.99 22.32 -21.69
C SER A 277 1.55 21.13 -20.84
N ILE A 278 0.71 20.23 -21.37
CA ILE A 278 0.34 18.96 -20.72
C ILE A 278 1.58 18.07 -20.59
N SER A 279 2.34 17.90 -21.68
CA SER A 279 3.56 17.08 -21.67
C SER A 279 4.60 17.59 -20.67
N ASP A 280 4.79 18.91 -20.58
CA ASP A 280 5.73 19.52 -19.65
C ASP A 280 5.26 19.36 -18.21
N THR A 281 3.97 19.54 -17.93
CA THR A 281 3.39 19.34 -16.60
C THR A 281 3.50 17.90 -16.13
N LEU A 282 3.22 16.91 -17.01
CA LEU A 282 3.34 15.48 -16.67
C LEU A 282 4.82 15.07 -16.46
N ARG A 283 5.76 15.77 -17.07
CA ARG A 283 7.20 15.55 -16.85
C ARG A 283 7.67 16.14 -15.52
N GLU A 284 7.16 17.32 -15.16
CA GLU A 284 7.49 18.00 -13.90
C GLU A 284 6.79 17.37 -12.69
N HIS A 285 5.68 16.71 -12.93
CA HIS A 285 4.81 16.10 -11.92
C HIS A 285 4.48 14.64 -12.28
N PRO A 286 5.44 13.71 -12.12
CA PRO A 286 5.24 12.31 -12.45
C PRO A 286 4.12 11.63 -11.64
N GLU A 287 3.70 12.22 -10.53
CA GLU A 287 2.56 11.79 -9.73
C GLU A 287 1.20 11.95 -10.46
N TYR A 288 1.16 12.60 -11.61
CA TYR A 288 -0.06 12.71 -12.44
C TYR A 288 -0.11 11.73 -13.62
N VAL A 289 0.90 10.83 -13.71
CA VAL A 289 1.01 9.86 -14.81
C VAL A 289 0.52 8.48 -14.42
#